data_a2bf61437b41195fec11285b74f6bf04
#
_entry.id   a2bf61437b41195fec11285b74f6bf04
#
_cell.length_a   1.000
_cell.length_b   1.000
_cell.length_c   1.000
_cell.angle_alpha   90.00
_cell.angle_beta   90.00
_cell.angle_gamma   90.00
#
_symmetry.space_group_name_H-M   'P 1'
#
loop_
_entity.id
_entity.type
_entity.pdbx_description
1 polymer ?
#
loop_
_entity_poly.entity_id
_entity_poly.type
_entity_poly.pdbx_seq_one_letter_code
_entity_poly.pdbx_strand_id
1 'polypeptide(L)'
;STLMRSSAASDVYKRQGRTVYAHIWKVSVGRVPLYLMDTDIPQNSEWDRSITHQLYGGDWENRMKQEYLLGIGGIMMLNKLGIKKQIYHCNEGHAALINAQRLVDYIQNDGLSFNQALEVVRASALYTVHTPVPAGHDYFDEGLFGRYMGEFPGKLGISWQDFIDMGRENPGSNEKFSMSVFALNTCQEANGVSWLHGKVSQRMFAPVWKGYFPDELHVGYVTNGVHMPTWAATEMKKFYADKLGTKLFEDQSNRKCWEGIQNVSDEEIWNLRMTLKNKLIDYIRVQYKDSWLKNQGDPSKVVSILEKINPNALLIGFGRRFATYKRAHLLFTDLDRLAKIVNNEKFPIQFVFTGKAHPADGGGQGLIKHIVEISRRPEFLGKIIFLENYDMRLARRLISGVDVWLNTPTRPLEASGTSGEKAEICLLYTSDAA
;
A
#
# COMPACT_ATOMS: atom_id res chain seq x y z
N SER A 1 -8.68 -20.04 3.08
CA SER A 1 -7.32 -20.17 2.49
C SER A 1 -6.59 -21.28 3.21
N THR A 2 -6.20 -22.33 2.48
CA THR A 2 -5.43 -23.45 3.04
C THR A 2 -3.95 -23.14 2.84
N LEU A 3 -3.22 -23.04 3.93
CA LEU A 3 -1.76 -22.93 3.92
C LEU A 3 -1.20 -24.34 3.66
N MET A 4 -0.58 -24.55 2.51
CA MET A 4 0.13 -25.80 2.24
C MET A 4 1.65 -25.57 2.40
N ARG A 5 2.27 -26.44 3.20
CA ARG A 5 3.73 -26.49 3.33
C ARG A 5 4.31 -27.11 2.07
N SER A 6 5.08 -26.38 1.28
CA SER A 6 5.96 -27.00 0.28
C SER A 6 7.37 -27.10 0.89
N SER A 7 7.88 -28.29 1.00
CA SER A 7 9.15 -28.59 1.67
C SER A 7 10.36 -28.38 0.77
N ALA A 8 10.56 -27.18 0.26
CA ALA A 8 11.79 -26.84 -0.43
C ALA A 8 12.43 -25.62 0.25
N ALA A 9 13.40 -25.87 1.14
CA ALA A 9 14.37 -24.85 1.45
C ALA A 9 15.20 -24.58 0.20
N SER A 10 15.21 -23.35 -0.26
CA SER A 10 15.95 -22.92 -1.45
C SER A 10 17.10 -22.03 -1.01
N ASP A 11 18.29 -22.28 -1.54
CA ASP A 11 19.41 -21.35 -1.42
C ASP A 11 19.02 -20.06 -2.15
N VAL A 12 18.69 -19.02 -1.39
CA VAL A 12 18.18 -17.79 -1.99
C VAL A 12 19.26 -16.71 -2.11
N TYR A 13 20.34 -16.84 -1.34
CA TYR A 13 21.28 -15.74 -1.23
C TYR A 13 22.69 -16.18 -0.87
N LYS A 14 23.69 -15.74 -1.63
CA LYS A 14 25.11 -15.85 -1.27
C LYS A 14 25.68 -14.46 -0.98
N ARG A 15 25.91 -14.14 0.27
CA ARG A 15 26.69 -12.96 0.66
C ARG A 15 28.11 -13.40 1.05
N GLN A 16 29.13 -12.91 0.33
CA GLN A 16 30.52 -13.21 0.67
C GLN A 16 30.77 -14.71 0.91
N GLY A 17 30.17 -15.56 0.08
CA GLY A 17 30.30 -17.03 0.24
C GLY A 17 29.31 -17.67 1.22
N ARG A 18 28.43 -16.88 1.89
CA ARG A 18 27.42 -17.38 2.81
C ARG A 18 26.06 -17.51 2.14
N THR A 19 25.41 -18.64 2.37
CA THR A 19 24.06 -18.92 1.86
C THR A 19 22.99 -18.53 2.89
N VAL A 20 21.93 -17.86 2.46
CA VAL A 20 20.71 -17.65 3.24
C VAL A 20 19.60 -18.50 2.64
N TYR A 21 18.89 -19.22 3.48
CA TYR A 21 17.83 -20.13 3.10
C TYR A 21 16.46 -19.49 3.32
N ALA A 22 15.51 -19.81 2.46
CA ALA A 22 14.11 -19.43 2.68
C ALA A 22 13.19 -20.65 2.59
N HIS A 23 12.28 -20.75 3.52
CA HIS A 23 11.13 -21.65 3.44
C HIS A 23 10.07 -21.04 2.52
N ILE A 24 9.48 -21.85 1.65
CA ILE A 24 8.48 -21.37 0.69
C ILE A 24 7.11 -21.84 1.15
N TRP A 25 6.25 -20.86 1.47
CA TRP A 25 4.85 -21.11 1.77
C TRP A 25 4.00 -20.88 0.53
N LYS A 26 3.07 -21.79 0.24
CA LYS A 26 2.05 -21.59 -0.79
C LYS A 26 0.70 -21.32 -0.14
N VAL A 27 0.10 -20.18 -0.47
CA VAL A 27 -1.24 -19.80 -0.02
C VAL A 27 -2.15 -19.76 -1.24
N SER A 28 -3.24 -20.51 -1.22
CA SER A 28 -4.25 -20.47 -2.27
C SER A 28 -5.25 -19.36 -2.00
N VAL A 29 -5.28 -18.35 -2.87
CA VAL A 29 -6.22 -17.23 -2.83
C VAL A 29 -7.16 -17.34 -4.02
N GLY A 30 -8.25 -18.06 -3.85
CA GLY A 30 -9.09 -18.46 -4.98
C GLY A 30 -8.27 -19.27 -6.01
N ARG A 31 -8.25 -18.82 -7.25
CA ARG A 31 -7.47 -19.43 -8.35
C ARG A 31 -6.00 -19.02 -8.39
N VAL A 32 -5.61 -18.02 -7.58
CA VAL A 32 -4.26 -17.44 -7.62
C VAL A 32 -3.41 -18.04 -6.52
N PRO A 33 -2.28 -18.70 -6.82
CA PRO A 33 -1.31 -19.11 -5.81
C PRO A 33 -0.45 -17.91 -5.41
N LEU A 34 -0.32 -17.69 -4.11
CA LEU A 34 0.61 -16.73 -3.52
C LEU A 34 1.76 -17.51 -2.89
N TYR A 35 2.99 -17.22 -3.28
CA TYR A 35 4.18 -17.81 -2.72
C TYR A 35 4.85 -16.80 -1.79
N LEU A 36 5.14 -17.22 -0.57
CA LEU A 36 5.79 -16.40 0.45
C LEU A 36 7.13 -17.05 0.80
N MET A 37 8.17 -16.24 0.85
CA MET A 37 9.51 -16.66 1.28
C MET A 37 9.72 -16.24 2.73
N ASP A 38 10.09 -17.19 3.57
CA ASP A 38 10.28 -17.02 5.00
C ASP A 38 11.69 -17.44 5.40
N THR A 39 12.48 -16.47 5.90
CA THR A 39 13.85 -16.71 6.34
C THR A 39 13.94 -17.12 7.81
N ASP A 40 12.85 -17.11 8.57
CA ASP A 40 12.84 -17.52 9.98
C ASP A 40 12.87 -19.05 10.14
N ILE A 41 13.99 -19.62 9.77
CA ILE A 41 14.26 -21.05 9.83
C ILE A 41 15.60 -21.34 10.52
N PRO A 42 15.75 -22.51 11.18
CA PRO A 42 16.93 -22.85 11.97
C PRO A 42 18.25 -22.88 11.19
N GLN A 43 18.21 -23.07 9.88
CA GLN A 43 19.40 -23.09 9.02
C GLN A 43 20.07 -21.73 8.87
N ASN A 44 19.35 -20.66 9.15
CA ASN A 44 19.85 -19.30 9.09
C ASN A 44 20.41 -18.81 10.42
N SER A 45 21.34 -17.87 10.35
CA SER A 45 21.77 -17.10 11.52
C SER A 45 20.60 -16.27 12.08
N GLU A 46 20.66 -15.90 13.34
CA GLU A 46 19.63 -15.07 13.98
C GLU A 46 19.35 -13.76 13.22
N TRP A 47 20.40 -13.13 12.71
CA TRP A 47 20.32 -11.93 11.89
C TRP A 47 19.61 -12.13 10.56
N ASP A 48 19.77 -13.29 9.91
CA ASP A 48 19.13 -13.57 8.65
C ASP A 48 17.67 -14.04 8.84
N ARG A 49 17.38 -14.67 9.97
CA ARG A 49 16.02 -15.06 10.32
C ARG A 49 15.08 -13.86 10.42
N SER A 50 15.59 -12.71 10.84
CA SER A 50 14.79 -11.49 11.01
C SER A 50 14.46 -10.75 9.70
N ILE A 51 15.04 -11.09 8.55
CA ILE A 51 14.84 -10.37 7.28
C ILE A 51 13.36 -10.26 6.91
N THR A 52 12.58 -11.31 7.12
CA THR A 52 11.17 -11.38 6.73
C THR A 52 10.20 -11.09 7.87
N HIS A 53 10.65 -10.67 9.06
CA HIS A 53 9.79 -10.45 10.22
C HIS A 53 8.89 -9.22 10.08
N GLN A 54 9.39 -8.14 9.50
CA GLN A 54 8.67 -6.87 9.46
C GLN A 54 8.76 -6.20 8.09
N LEU A 55 7.61 -5.86 7.54
CA LEU A 55 7.50 -5.08 6.31
C LEU A 55 8.12 -3.69 6.53
N TYR A 56 9.03 -3.29 5.63
CA TYR A 56 9.79 -2.03 5.70
C TYR A 56 10.56 -1.83 7.02
N GLY A 57 10.87 -2.92 7.71
CA GLY A 57 11.61 -2.87 8.98
C GLY A 57 13.10 -2.74 8.78
N GLY A 58 13.78 -2.24 9.85
CA GLY A 58 15.22 -2.13 9.89
C GLY A 58 15.80 -0.92 9.16
N ASP A 59 17.09 -1.00 8.89
CA ASP A 59 17.88 0.01 8.19
C ASP A 59 17.92 -0.23 6.67
N TRP A 60 18.68 0.60 5.95
CA TRP A 60 18.88 0.48 4.51
C TRP A 60 19.53 -0.86 4.10
N GLU A 61 20.38 -1.45 4.94
CA GLU A 61 20.93 -2.76 4.65
C GLU A 61 19.88 -3.86 4.77
N ASN A 62 19.02 -3.81 5.79
CA ASN A 62 17.89 -4.75 5.89
C ASN A 62 16.92 -4.57 4.71
N ARG A 63 16.68 -3.34 4.28
CA ARG A 63 15.91 -3.05 3.07
C ARG A 63 16.52 -3.70 1.83
N MET A 64 17.84 -3.57 1.63
CA MET A 64 18.54 -4.22 0.54
C MET A 64 18.40 -5.75 0.58
N LYS A 65 18.49 -6.36 1.77
CA LYS A 65 18.29 -7.80 1.95
C LYS A 65 16.89 -8.23 1.55
N GLN A 66 15.85 -7.48 1.95
CA GLN A 66 14.46 -7.76 1.61
C GLN A 66 14.23 -7.68 0.09
N GLU A 67 14.77 -6.68 -0.58
CA GLU A 67 14.62 -6.50 -2.03
C GLU A 67 15.42 -7.53 -2.83
N TYR A 68 16.59 -7.90 -2.35
CA TYR A 68 17.37 -9.00 -2.93
C TYR A 68 16.61 -10.34 -2.81
N LEU A 69 16.09 -10.63 -1.62
CA LEU A 69 15.31 -11.84 -1.40
C LEU A 69 14.07 -11.87 -2.30
N LEU A 70 13.33 -10.76 -2.39
CA LEU A 70 12.14 -10.66 -3.23
C LEU A 70 12.46 -10.80 -4.71
N GLY A 71 13.46 -10.08 -5.21
CA GLY A 71 13.81 -10.03 -6.62
C GLY A 71 14.58 -11.28 -7.07
N ILE A 72 15.82 -11.40 -6.61
CA ILE A 72 16.71 -12.51 -7.00
C ILE A 72 16.14 -13.84 -6.48
N GLY A 73 15.85 -13.89 -5.18
CA GLY A 73 15.29 -15.08 -4.54
C GLY A 73 13.95 -15.51 -5.12
N GLY A 74 13.11 -14.55 -5.49
CA GLY A 74 11.81 -14.82 -6.12
C GLY A 74 11.94 -15.54 -7.45
N ILE A 75 12.85 -15.12 -8.32
CA ILE A 75 13.10 -15.79 -9.61
C ILE A 75 13.73 -17.17 -9.38
N MET A 76 14.72 -17.28 -8.49
CA MET A 76 15.32 -18.57 -8.14
C MET A 76 14.28 -19.56 -7.61
N MET A 77 13.34 -19.09 -6.77
CA MET A 77 12.23 -19.87 -6.26
C MET A 77 11.32 -20.37 -7.40
N LEU A 78 10.91 -19.49 -8.32
CA LEU A 78 10.08 -19.85 -9.46
C LEU A 78 10.77 -20.91 -10.33
N ASN A 79 12.05 -20.73 -10.62
CA ASN A 79 12.85 -21.69 -11.37
C ASN A 79 12.90 -23.05 -10.68
N LYS A 80 13.16 -23.08 -9.37
CA LYS A 80 13.22 -24.33 -8.59
C LYS A 80 11.85 -25.05 -8.53
N LEU A 81 10.77 -24.30 -8.53
CA LEU A 81 9.40 -24.87 -8.57
C LEU A 81 8.93 -25.24 -9.99
N GLY A 82 9.77 -25.01 -11.02
CA GLY A 82 9.42 -25.25 -12.42
C GLY A 82 8.32 -24.32 -12.95
N ILE A 83 8.13 -23.16 -12.29
CA ILE A 83 7.10 -22.20 -12.66
C ILE A 83 7.69 -21.21 -13.68
N LYS A 84 7.31 -21.37 -14.94
CA LYS A 84 7.66 -20.42 -16.01
C LYS A 84 6.52 -19.44 -16.25
N LYS A 85 6.87 -18.16 -16.41
CA LYS A 85 5.95 -17.08 -16.71
C LYS A 85 6.36 -16.38 -18.00
N GLN A 86 5.39 -15.79 -18.67
CA GLN A 86 5.62 -15.03 -19.92
C GLN A 86 5.79 -13.54 -19.63
N ILE A 87 5.11 -13.04 -18.57
CA ILE A 87 5.15 -11.64 -18.18
C ILE A 87 5.50 -11.55 -16.69
N TYR A 88 6.34 -10.58 -16.37
CA TYR A 88 6.80 -10.27 -15.05
C TYR A 88 6.45 -8.83 -14.69
N HIS A 89 5.71 -8.66 -13.62
CA HIS A 89 5.23 -7.36 -13.18
C HIS A 89 6.00 -6.90 -11.92
N CYS A 90 6.79 -5.84 -12.07
CA CYS A 90 7.44 -5.16 -10.96
C CYS A 90 6.46 -4.19 -10.32
N ASN A 91 5.88 -4.56 -9.19
CA ASN A 91 5.07 -3.66 -8.39
C ASN A 91 5.98 -2.83 -7.48
N GLU A 92 6.27 -1.60 -7.84
CA GLU A 92 7.28 -0.71 -7.28
C GLU A 92 8.74 -1.12 -7.57
N GLY A 93 9.68 -0.22 -7.24
CA GLY A 93 11.11 -0.43 -7.42
C GLY A 93 11.66 -1.61 -6.62
N HIS A 94 11.09 -1.90 -5.45
CA HIS A 94 11.56 -2.99 -4.59
C HIS A 94 11.50 -4.39 -5.23
N ALA A 95 10.74 -4.57 -6.29
CA ALA A 95 10.71 -5.83 -7.04
C ALA A 95 11.67 -5.86 -8.25
N ALA A 96 12.35 -4.77 -8.57
CA ALA A 96 13.10 -4.60 -9.83
C ALA A 96 14.21 -5.63 -10.04
N LEU A 97 14.82 -6.13 -8.97
CA LEU A 97 15.90 -7.14 -9.08
C LEU A 97 15.45 -8.49 -9.67
N ILE A 98 14.15 -8.72 -9.85
CA ILE A 98 13.68 -9.87 -10.65
C ILE A 98 14.30 -9.85 -12.05
N ASN A 99 14.45 -8.65 -12.64
CA ASN A 99 15.01 -8.50 -13.97
C ASN A 99 16.52 -8.77 -13.99
N ALA A 100 17.26 -8.45 -12.91
CA ALA A 100 18.68 -8.81 -12.81
C ALA A 100 18.90 -10.33 -12.85
N GLN A 101 18.13 -11.10 -12.08
CA GLN A 101 18.23 -12.55 -12.11
C GLN A 101 17.79 -13.14 -13.46
N ARG A 102 16.75 -12.60 -14.06
CA ARG A 102 16.27 -13.03 -15.38
C ARG A 102 17.33 -12.79 -16.46
N LEU A 103 18.05 -11.66 -16.42
CA LEU A 103 19.17 -11.41 -17.31
C LEU A 103 20.24 -12.50 -17.17
N VAL A 104 20.61 -12.83 -15.93
CA VAL A 104 21.56 -13.92 -15.66
C VAL A 104 21.07 -15.24 -16.24
N ASP A 105 19.79 -15.58 -16.02
CA ASP A 105 19.22 -16.85 -16.49
C ASP A 105 19.26 -16.95 -18.03
N TYR A 106 18.89 -15.91 -18.77
CA TYR A 106 18.94 -15.90 -20.23
C TYR A 106 20.37 -15.96 -20.78
N ILE A 107 21.32 -15.30 -20.13
CA ILE A 107 22.73 -15.34 -20.55
C ILE A 107 23.35 -16.71 -20.26
N GLN A 108 23.14 -17.25 -19.06
CA GLN A 108 23.79 -18.48 -18.64
C GLN A 108 23.12 -19.75 -19.17
N ASN A 109 21.80 -19.77 -19.28
CA ASN A 109 21.06 -20.97 -19.68
C ASN A 109 20.77 -21.00 -21.19
N ASP A 110 20.49 -19.82 -21.78
CA ASP A 110 20.07 -19.71 -23.20
C ASP A 110 21.21 -19.17 -24.09
N GLY A 111 22.37 -18.82 -23.53
CA GLY A 111 23.53 -18.38 -24.26
C GLY A 111 23.40 -17.02 -24.96
N LEU A 112 22.47 -16.18 -24.50
CA LEU A 112 22.27 -14.85 -25.08
C LEU A 112 23.39 -13.90 -24.66
N SER A 113 23.74 -12.94 -25.52
CA SER A 113 24.50 -11.78 -25.10
C SER A 113 23.72 -10.89 -24.15
N PHE A 114 24.40 -10.02 -23.41
CA PHE A 114 23.72 -9.09 -22.50
C PHE A 114 22.64 -8.26 -23.19
N ASN A 115 22.94 -7.69 -24.36
CA ASN A 115 21.99 -6.87 -25.10
C ASN A 115 20.77 -7.67 -25.57
N GLN A 116 20.96 -8.91 -26.03
CA GLN A 116 19.86 -9.79 -26.41
C GLN A 116 19.00 -10.16 -25.21
N ALA A 117 19.62 -10.52 -24.09
CA ALA A 117 18.91 -10.81 -22.84
C ALA A 117 18.13 -9.61 -22.34
N LEU A 118 18.69 -8.39 -22.44
CA LEU A 118 18.05 -7.16 -22.01
C LEU A 118 16.77 -6.90 -22.82
N GLU A 119 16.79 -7.09 -24.13
CA GLU A 119 15.60 -6.91 -24.97
C GLU A 119 14.50 -7.96 -24.64
N VAL A 120 14.88 -9.21 -24.40
CA VAL A 120 13.92 -10.26 -23.99
C VAL A 120 13.30 -9.94 -22.61
N VAL A 121 14.12 -9.49 -21.66
CA VAL A 121 13.64 -9.10 -20.33
C VAL A 121 12.72 -7.90 -20.42
N ARG A 122 13.10 -6.86 -21.15
CA ARG A 122 12.25 -5.67 -21.38
C ARG A 122 10.91 -6.03 -21.96
N ALA A 123 10.89 -6.78 -23.06
CA ALA A 123 9.67 -7.14 -23.77
C ALA A 123 8.65 -7.92 -22.93
N SER A 124 9.09 -8.50 -21.82
CA SER A 124 8.27 -9.31 -20.92
C SER A 124 8.16 -8.76 -19.50
N ALA A 125 8.57 -7.50 -19.27
CA ALA A 125 8.53 -6.86 -17.98
C ALA A 125 7.71 -5.57 -18.01
N LEU A 126 6.93 -5.39 -16.94
CA LEU A 126 6.09 -4.21 -16.68
C LEU A 126 6.44 -3.64 -15.30
N TYR A 127 6.52 -2.32 -15.19
CA TYR A 127 6.76 -1.60 -13.95
C TYR A 127 5.56 -0.72 -13.58
N THR A 128 5.02 -0.88 -12.37
CA THR A 128 3.99 0.00 -11.83
C THR A 128 4.55 0.80 -10.66
N VAL A 129 4.54 2.13 -10.80
CA VAL A 129 4.94 3.05 -9.75
C VAL A 129 3.72 3.49 -8.92
N HIS A 130 3.88 3.48 -7.59
CA HIS A 130 2.86 3.94 -6.64
C HIS A 130 3.26 5.20 -5.89
N THR A 131 4.50 5.63 -6.04
CA THR A 131 5.10 6.74 -5.30
C THR A 131 5.12 8.01 -6.16
N PRO A 132 4.38 9.08 -5.78
CA PRO A 132 4.27 10.28 -6.59
C PRO A 132 5.44 11.27 -6.40
N VAL A 133 6.40 10.96 -5.52
CA VAL A 133 7.53 11.84 -5.20
C VAL A 133 8.85 11.07 -5.21
N PRO A 134 9.95 11.67 -5.72
CA PRO A 134 11.26 11.00 -5.82
C PRO A 134 11.79 10.49 -4.48
N ALA A 135 11.64 11.25 -3.40
CA ALA A 135 12.14 10.87 -2.07
C ALA A 135 11.48 9.61 -1.45
N GLY A 136 10.40 9.11 -2.04
CA GLY A 136 9.74 7.88 -1.61
C GLY A 136 10.24 6.61 -2.31
N HIS A 137 11.17 6.73 -3.24
CA HIS A 137 11.78 5.60 -3.96
C HIS A 137 12.96 5.03 -3.20
N ASP A 138 13.30 3.78 -3.48
CA ASP A 138 14.43 3.10 -2.86
C ASP A 138 15.74 3.41 -3.59
N TYR A 139 16.72 3.93 -2.86
CA TYR A 139 18.05 4.30 -3.34
C TYR A 139 19.12 3.66 -2.46
N PHE A 140 20.10 3.01 -3.06
CA PHE A 140 21.20 2.37 -2.35
C PHE A 140 22.54 3.02 -2.70
N ASP A 141 23.35 3.31 -1.67
CA ASP A 141 24.72 3.74 -1.87
C ASP A 141 25.49 2.65 -2.62
N GLU A 142 26.38 3.05 -3.53
CA GLU A 142 27.16 2.13 -4.38
C GLU A 142 27.91 1.07 -3.55
N GLY A 143 28.50 1.47 -2.42
CA GLY A 143 29.21 0.53 -1.53
C GLY A 143 28.28 -0.51 -0.89
N LEU A 144 27.05 -0.12 -0.49
CA LEU A 144 26.07 -1.06 0.01
C LEU A 144 25.56 -1.97 -1.09
N PHE A 145 25.19 -1.42 -2.24
CA PHE A 145 24.71 -2.17 -3.38
C PHE A 145 25.75 -3.17 -3.88
N GLY A 146 27.02 -2.75 -3.96
CA GLY A 146 28.13 -3.61 -4.39
C GLY A 146 28.39 -4.80 -3.47
N ARG A 147 28.12 -4.69 -2.16
CA ARG A 147 28.26 -5.84 -1.24
C ARG A 147 27.31 -6.99 -1.58
N TYR A 148 26.17 -6.70 -2.21
CA TYR A 148 25.14 -7.68 -2.55
C TYR A 148 25.17 -8.06 -4.03
N MET A 149 25.43 -7.10 -4.90
CA MET A 149 25.30 -7.25 -6.35
C MET A 149 26.67 -7.30 -7.08
N GLY A 150 27.77 -7.25 -6.36
CA GLY A 150 29.12 -7.15 -6.96
C GLY A 150 29.54 -8.32 -7.87
N GLU A 151 28.92 -9.50 -7.74
CA GLU A 151 29.16 -10.65 -8.62
C GLU A 151 28.32 -10.61 -9.92
N PHE A 152 27.29 -9.76 -9.98
CA PHE A 152 26.35 -9.74 -11.11
C PHE A 152 27.01 -9.30 -12.42
N PRO A 153 27.86 -8.26 -12.47
CA PRO A 153 28.53 -7.87 -13.71
C PRO A 153 29.26 -9.01 -14.39
N GLY A 154 29.98 -9.81 -13.59
CA GLY A 154 30.67 -11.00 -14.13
C GLY A 154 29.73 -12.06 -14.70
N LYS A 155 28.54 -12.25 -14.07
CA LYS A 155 27.51 -13.17 -14.56
C LYS A 155 26.81 -12.64 -15.83
N LEU A 156 26.78 -11.32 -15.99
CA LEU A 156 26.15 -10.62 -17.10
C LEU A 156 27.12 -10.37 -18.28
N GLY A 157 28.41 -10.48 -18.06
CA GLY A 157 29.43 -10.19 -19.07
C GLY A 157 29.61 -8.69 -19.36
N ILE A 158 29.34 -7.82 -18.36
CA ILE A 158 29.46 -6.36 -18.45
C ILE A 158 30.38 -5.83 -17.34
N SER A 159 30.78 -4.57 -17.43
CA SER A 159 31.52 -3.90 -16.36
C SER A 159 30.66 -3.56 -15.14
N TRP A 160 31.31 -3.34 -13.98
CA TRP A 160 30.59 -2.79 -12.81
C TRP A 160 29.96 -1.44 -13.13
N GLN A 161 30.67 -0.58 -13.87
CA GLN A 161 30.16 0.74 -14.24
C GLN A 161 28.87 0.64 -15.09
N ASP A 162 28.86 -0.23 -16.10
CA ASP A 162 27.67 -0.43 -16.93
C ASP A 162 26.48 -0.93 -16.10
N PHE A 163 26.76 -1.81 -15.12
CA PHE A 163 25.71 -2.35 -14.27
C PHE A 163 25.13 -1.30 -13.31
N ILE A 164 26.00 -0.55 -12.60
CA ILE A 164 25.56 0.47 -11.64
C ILE A 164 24.82 1.62 -12.34
N ASP A 165 25.23 1.95 -13.56
CA ASP A 165 24.63 3.01 -14.37
C ASP A 165 23.22 2.65 -14.87
N MET A 166 22.85 1.37 -14.90
CA MET A 166 21.47 0.97 -15.16
C MET A 166 20.49 1.49 -14.08
N GLY A 167 20.95 1.83 -12.89
CA GLY A 167 20.16 2.40 -11.81
C GLY A 167 20.38 3.90 -11.59
N ARG A 168 21.03 4.61 -12.51
CA ARG A 168 21.36 6.04 -12.41
C ARG A 168 20.69 6.87 -13.49
N GLU A 169 20.15 8.03 -13.12
CA GLU A 169 19.62 9.00 -14.10
C GLU A 169 20.75 9.63 -14.92
N ASN A 170 21.93 9.77 -14.32
CA ASN A 170 23.13 10.27 -14.97
C ASN A 170 24.23 9.20 -14.95
N PRO A 171 24.35 8.40 -16.03
CA PRO A 171 25.43 7.42 -16.17
C PRO A 171 26.81 8.05 -15.98
N GLY A 172 27.72 7.35 -15.28
CA GLY A 172 29.06 7.85 -14.94
C GLY A 172 29.11 8.80 -13.74
N SER A 173 27.99 9.12 -13.11
CA SER A 173 27.92 9.96 -11.91
C SER A 173 28.15 9.14 -10.62
N ASN A 174 28.18 9.85 -9.47
CA ASN A 174 28.22 9.24 -8.14
C ASN A 174 26.81 9.13 -7.51
N GLU A 175 25.76 9.15 -8.32
CA GLU A 175 24.41 8.97 -7.83
C GLU A 175 24.22 7.60 -7.19
N LYS A 176 23.34 7.53 -6.19
CA LYS A 176 22.92 6.26 -5.62
C LYS A 176 22.22 5.40 -6.67
N PHE A 177 22.28 4.09 -6.53
CA PHE A 177 21.52 3.17 -7.37
C PHE A 177 20.03 3.28 -7.02
N SER A 178 19.22 3.69 -7.99
CA SER A 178 17.77 3.76 -7.89
C SER A 178 17.13 2.49 -8.42
N MET A 179 16.38 1.81 -7.57
CA MET A 179 15.60 0.63 -7.97
C MET A 179 14.55 0.96 -9.02
N SER A 180 13.95 2.15 -8.96
CA SER A 180 12.98 2.60 -9.95
C SER A 180 13.62 2.89 -11.30
N VAL A 181 14.79 3.52 -11.34
CA VAL A 181 15.53 3.72 -12.59
C VAL A 181 15.93 2.40 -13.21
N PHE A 182 16.41 1.45 -12.40
CA PHE A 182 16.71 0.11 -12.88
C PHE A 182 15.47 -0.59 -13.45
N ALA A 183 14.31 -0.47 -12.78
CA ALA A 183 13.04 -1.00 -13.30
C ALA A 183 12.69 -0.38 -14.64
N LEU A 184 12.80 0.95 -14.80
CA LEU A 184 12.51 1.66 -16.05
C LEU A 184 13.47 1.24 -17.18
N ASN A 185 14.73 0.99 -16.87
CA ASN A 185 15.72 0.53 -17.86
C ASN A 185 15.55 -0.95 -18.25
N THR A 186 14.83 -1.74 -17.47
CA THR A 186 14.66 -3.18 -17.67
C THR A 186 13.21 -3.61 -17.93
N CYS A 187 12.26 -2.67 -17.96
CA CYS A 187 10.87 -2.89 -18.33
C CYS A 187 10.56 -2.10 -19.61
N GLN A 188 9.75 -2.65 -20.50
CA GLN A 188 9.31 -1.96 -21.70
C GLN A 188 8.24 -0.92 -21.37
N GLU A 189 7.30 -1.29 -20.51
CA GLU A 189 6.17 -0.46 -20.15
C GLU A 189 6.23 -0.08 -18.66
N ALA A 190 5.84 1.16 -18.38
CA ALA A 190 5.67 1.65 -17.03
C ALA A 190 4.32 2.36 -16.89
N ASN A 191 3.71 2.29 -15.73
CA ASN A 191 2.46 3.00 -15.47
C ASN A 191 2.36 3.55 -14.05
N GLY A 192 1.75 4.73 -13.95
CA GLY A 192 1.19 5.22 -12.69
C GLY A 192 -0.18 4.59 -12.40
N VAL A 193 -0.77 4.91 -11.26
CA VAL A 193 -1.99 4.25 -10.74
C VAL A 193 -3.23 5.14 -10.76
N SER A 194 -3.17 6.26 -11.46
CA SER A 194 -4.28 7.13 -11.86
C SER A 194 -3.84 8.01 -13.03
N TRP A 195 -4.77 8.63 -13.73
CA TRP A 195 -4.46 9.56 -14.82
C TRP A 195 -3.49 10.66 -14.39
N LEU A 196 -3.79 11.33 -13.28
CA LEU A 196 -2.92 12.39 -12.75
C LEU A 196 -1.55 11.85 -12.35
N HIS A 197 -1.52 10.70 -11.68
CA HIS A 197 -0.27 10.07 -11.27
C HIS A 197 0.59 9.65 -12.48
N GLY A 198 -0.01 9.20 -13.56
CA GLY A 198 0.70 8.96 -14.82
C GLY A 198 1.40 10.22 -15.33
N LYS A 199 0.72 11.36 -15.32
CA LYS A 199 1.31 12.67 -15.70
C LYS A 199 2.43 13.12 -14.75
N VAL A 200 2.27 12.90 -13.45
CA VAL A 200 3.33 13.17 -12.46
C VAL A 200 4.53 12.26 -12.70
N SER A 201 4.30 10.98 -12.96
CA SER A 201 5.35 9.99 -13.21
C SER A 201 6.13 10.27 -14.50
N GLN A 202 5.45 10.69 -15.57
CA GLN A 202 6.11 11.14 -16.80
C GLN A 202 7.12 12.26 -16.53
N ARG A 203 6.73 13.26 -15.74
CA ARG A 203 7.62 14.37 -15.38
C ARG A 203 8.74 13.94 -14.45
N MET A 204 8.43 13.10 -13.47
CA MET A 204 9.38 12.59 -12.48
C MET A 204 10.49 11.76 -13.12
N PHE A 205 10.14 10.95 -14.11
CA PHE A 205 11.08 10.04 -14.78
C PHE A 205 11.68 10.61 -16.08
N ALA A 206 11.33 11.81 -16.48
CA ALA A 206 11.91 12.45 -17.66
C ALA A 206 13.45 12.48 -17.66
N PRO A 207 14.16 12.65 -16.52
CA PRO A 207 15.63 12.61 -16.52
C PRO A 207 16.23 11.28 -16.97
N VAL A 208 15.50 10.16 -16.89
CA VAL A 208 15.99 8.82 -17.32
C VAL A 208 16.13 8.75 -18.84
N TRP A 209 15.26 9.46 -19.59
CA TRP A 209 15.27 9.47 -21.05
C TRP A 209 15.54 10.89 -21.57
N LYS A 210 16.82 11.25 -21.57
CA LYS A 210 17.25 12.57 -22.03
C LYS A 210 16.92 12.78 -23.51
N GLY A 211 16.39 13.96 -23.84
CA GLY A 211 16.04 14.33 -25.21
C GLY A 211 14.58 14.04 -25.60
N TYR A 212 13.79 13.45 -24.71
CA TYR A 212 12.35 13.26 -24.91
C TYR A 212 11.54 14.20 -24.02
N PHE A 213 10.39 14.64 -24.52
CA PHE A 213 9.42 15.35 -23.68
C PHE A 213 8.69 14.36 -22.76
N PRO A 214 8.21 14.79 -21.59
CA PRO A 214 7.54 13.91 -20.63
C PRO A 214 6.34 13.13 -21.19
N ASP A 215 5.61 13.69 -22.13
CA ASP A 215 4.44 13.09 -22.78
C ASP A 215 4.78 12.09 -23.90
N GLU A 216 6.05 12.05 -24.32
CA GLU A 216 6.56 11.07 -25.29
C GLU A 216 7.05 9.78 -24.60
N LEU A 217 7.17 9.78 -23.26
CA LEU A 217 7.69 8.63 -22.53
C LEU A 217 6.70 7.48 -22.47
N HIS A 218 7.20 6.25 -22.49
CA HIS A 218 6.43 5.02 -22.27
C HIS A 218 6.00 4.86 -20.80
N VAL A 219 5.39 5.92 -20.25
CA VAL A 219 4.83 5.95 -18.90
C VAL A 219 3.36 6.30 -19.01
N GLY A 220 2.53 5.29 -18.96
CA GLY A 220 1.08 5.41 -19.01
C GLY A 220 0.44 5.49 -17.61
N TYR A 221 -0.83 5.11 -17.55
CA TYR A 221 -1.52 4.92 -16.29
C TYR A 221 -2.53 3.77 -16.40
N VAL A 222 -2.72 3.08 -15.28
CA VAL A 222 -3.82 2.15 -15.07
C VAL A 222 -4.42 2.52 -13.70
N THR A 223 -5.67 3.00 -13.71
CA THR A 223 -6.33 3.40 -12.46
C THR A 223 -6.48 2.20 -11.54
N ASN A 224 -6.05 2.36 -10.28
CA ASN A 224 -6.25 1.33 -9.28
C ASN A 224 -7.74 1.04 -9.11
N GLY A 225 -8.04 -0.19 -8.75
CA GLY A 225 -9.36 -0.61 -8.33
C GLY A 225 -9.33 -1.19 -6.93
N VAL A 226 -10.49 -1.54 -6.43
CA VAL A 226 -10.66 -2.14 -5.12
C VAL A 226 -11.42 -3.46 -5.21
N HIS A 227 -11.07 -4.39 -4.34
CA HIS A 227 -11.72 -5.69 -4.30
C HIS A 227 -13.05 -5.60 -3.52
N MET A 228 -14.14 -5.37 -4.23
CA MET A 228 -15.48 -5.22 -3.66
C MET A 228 -15.86 -6.34 -2.66
N PRO A 229 -15.63 -7.63 -2.92
CA PRO A 229 -15.97 -8.69 -1.97
C PRO A 229 -15.25 -8.59 -0.63
N THR A 230 -14.07 -7.98 -0.59
CA THR A 230 -13.32 -7.74 0.66
C THR A 230 -13.82 -6.51 1.40
N TRP A 231 -14.11 -5.41 0.69
CA TRP A 231 -14.37 -4.11 1.32
C TRP A 231 -15.83 -3.86 1.60
N ALA A 232 -16.75 -4.32 0.76
CA ALA A 232 -18.18 -4.23 1.03
C ALA A 232 -18.57 -5.16 2.20
N ALA A 233 -19.28 -4.62 3.17
CA ALA A 233 -19.82 -5.39 4.29
C ALA A 233 -20.81 -6.47 3.79
N THR A 234 -21.04 -7.51 4.60
CA THR A 234 -21.93 -8.61 4.23
C THR A 234 -23.35 -8.12 3.93
N GLU A 235 -23.84 -7.17 4.71
CA GLU A 235 -25.14 -6.54 4.52
C GLU A 235 -25.21 -5.76 3.20
N MET A 236 -24.14 -5.04 2.86
CA MET A 236 -24.03 -4.31 1.61
C MET A 236 -24.02 -5.27 0.40
N LYS A 237 -23.26 -6.36 0.49
CA LYS A 237 -23.23 -7.39 -0.58
C LYS A 237 -24.60 -8.02 -0.78
N LYS A 238 -25.30 -8.33 0.32
CA LYS A 238 -26.67 -8.84 0.25
C LYS A 238 -27.60 -7.84 -0.41
N PHE A 239 -27.55 -6.60 0.01
CA PHE A 239 -28.34 -5.51 -0.58
C PHE A 239 -28.10 -5.37 -2.09
N TYR A 240 -26.85 -5.38 -2.51
CA TYR A 240 -26.50 -5.33 -3.94
C TYR A 240 -27.00 -6.55 -4.72
N ALA A 241 -26.88 -7.75 -4.14
CA ALA A 241 -27.40 -8.97 -4.78
C ALA A 241 -28.91 -8.90 -4.96
N ASP A 242 -29.62 -8.42 -3.94
CA ASP A 242 -31.08 -8.34 -3.94
C ASP A 242 -31.61 -7.23 -4.89
N LYS A 243 -30.91 -6.08 -4.97
CA LYS A 243 -31.37 -4.91 -5.75
C LYS A 243 -30.81 -4.85 -7.17
N LEU A 244 -29.57 -5.28 -7.37
CA LEU A 244 -28.83 -5.15 -8.62
C LEU A 244 -28.58 -6.51 -9.31
N GLY A 245 -28.78 -7.60 -8.58
CA GLY A 245 -28.52 -8.96 -9.07
C GLY A 245 -27.06 -9.41 -8.91
N THR A 246 -26.86 -10.72 -9.01
CA THR A 246 -25.54 -11.35 -8.75
C THR A 246 -24.51 -11.11 -9.84
N LYS A 247 -24.91 -10.73 -11.04
CA LYS A 247 -24.01 -10.42 -12.17
C LYS A 247 -23.06 -9.27 -11.85
N LEU A 248 -23.45 -8.36 -10.96
CA LEU A 248 -22.57 -7.29 -10.46
C LEU A 248 -21.25 -7.83 -9.87
N PHE A 249 -21.29 -8.99 -9.22
CA PHE A 249 -20.08 -9.58 -8.60
C PHE A 249 -19.15 -10.25 -9.61
N GLU A 250 -19.63 -10.51 -10.83
CA GLU A 250 -18.85 -11.07 -11.92
C GLU A 250 -18.13 -9.97 -12.71
N ASP A 251 -18.83 -8.84 -12.95
CA ASP A 251 -18.28 -7.69 -13.68
C ASP A 251 -18.79 -6.37 -13.11
N GLN A 252 -18.03 -5.78 -12.18
CA GLN A 252 -18.34 -4.47 -11.57
C GLN A 252 -18.08 -3.28 -12.51
N SER A 253 -17.38 -3.48 -13.62
CA SER A 253 -17.12 -2.43 -14.62
C SER A 253 -18.33 -2.14 -15.51
N ASN A 254 -19.27 -3.05 -15.56
CA ASN A 254 -20.47 -2.93 -16.39
C ASN A 254 -21.46 -1.93 -15.74
N ARG A 255 -21.53 -0.72 -16.30
CA ARG A 255 -22.42 0.35 -15.80
C ARG A 255 -23.88 -0.08 -15.69
N LYS A 256 -24.36 -0.91 -16.61
CA LYS A 256 -25.76 -1.37 -16.60
C LYS A 256 -26.12 -2.16 -15.33
N CYS A 257 -25.12 -2.84 -14.73
CA CYS A 257 -25.37 -3.55 -13.47
C CYS A 257 -25.63 -2.60 -12.30
N TRP A 258 -25.23 -1.32 -12.38
CA TRP A 258 -25.43 -0.33 -11.34
C TRP A 258 -26.69 0.52 -11.51
N GLU A 259 -27.28 0.56 -12.70
CA GLU A 259 -28.46 1.41 -13.00
C GLU A 259 -29.64 1.14 -12.06
N GLY A 260 -29.80 -0.11 -11.61
CA GLY A 260 -30.86 -0.50 -10.68
C GLY A 260 -30.84 0.24 -9.35
N ILE A 261 -29.69 0.86 -8.95
CA ILE A 261 -29.59 1.61 -7.69
C ILE A 261 -30.49 2.83 -7.68
N GLN A 262 -30.79 3.42 -8.82
CA GLN A 262 -31.65 4.59 -8.94
C GLN A 262 -33.12 4.29 -8.58
N ASN A 263 -33.50 3.01 -8.60
CA ASN A 263 -34.86 2.57 -8.26
C ASN A 263 -35.00 2.16 -6.79
N VAL A 264 -33.93 2.26 -6.01
CA VAL A 264 -33.95 1.95 -4.58
C VAL A 264 -34.39 3.18 -3.82
N SER A 265 -35.33 3.02 -2.85
CA SER A 265 -35.79 4.15 -2.05
C SER A 265 -34.73 4.66 -1.08
N ASP A 266 -34.79 5.96 -0.78
CA ASP A 266 -33.88 6.59 0.20
C ASP A 266 -34.01 5.91 1.56
N GLU A 267 -35.18 5.45 1.95
CA GLU A 267 -35.44 4.76 3.22
C GLU A 267 -34.66 3.42 3.28
N GLU A 268 -34.66 2.65 2.21
CA GLU A 268 -33.93 1.38 2.16
C GLU A 268 -32.41 1.60 2.27
N ILE A 269 -31.87 2.60 1.56
CA ILE A 269 -30.48 2.99 1.66
C ILE A 269 -30.15 3.46 3.07
N TRP A 270 -30.99 4.31 3.64
CA TRP A 270 -30.81 4.84 4.99
C TRP A 270 -30.79 3.73 6.04
N ASN A 271 -31.72 2.79 5.99
CA ASN A 271 -31.81 1.67 6.92
C ASN A 271 -30.56 0.77 6.83
N LEU A 272 -30.04 0.52 5.63
CA LEU A 272 -28.80 -0.19 5.44
C LEU A 272 -27.61 0.58 6.08
N ARG A 273 -27.52 1.89 5.80
CA ARG A 273 -26.48 2.75 6.34
C ARG A 273 -26.52 2.80 7.86
N MET A 274 -27.69 2.94 8.46
CA MET A 274 -27.88 2.94 9.92
C MET A 274 -27.50 1.60 10.55
N THR A 275 -27.79 0.49 9.88
CA THR A 275 -27.36 -0.84 10.34
C THR A 275 -25.84 -0.95 10.42
N LEU A 276 -25.13 -0.50 9.38
CA LEU A 276 -23.67 -0.54 9.32
C LEU A 276 -23.03 0.44 10.31
N LYS A 277 -23.62 1.62 10.47
CA LYS A 277 -23.19 2.63 11.44
C LYS A 277 -23.30 2.13 12.88
N ASN A 278 -24.42 1.51 13.23
CA ASN A 278 -24.60 0.94 14.57
C ASN A 278 -23.56 -0.16 14.85
N LYS A 279 -23.26 -1.02 13.88
CA LYS A 279 -22.18 -2.01 14.01
C LYS A 279 -20.79 -1.39 14.22
N LEU A 280 -20.53 -0.27 13.58
CA LEU A 280 -19.29 0.50 13.82
C LEU A 280 -19.27 1.08 15.23
N ILE A 281 -20.38 1.69 15.66
CA ILE A 281 -20.51 2.30 16.99
C ILE A 281 -20.30 1.25 18.08
N ASP A 282 -20.91 0.09 17.96
CA ASP A 282 -20.73 -1.01 18.92
C ASP A 282 -19.27 -1.49 18.96
N TYR A 283 -18.62 -1.56 17.80
CA TYR A 283 -17.20 -1.88 17.73
C TYR A 283 -16.33 -0.80 18.40
N ILE A 284 -16.64 0.48 18.17
CA ILE A 284 -15.92 1.60 18.79
C ILE A 284 -16.07 1.53 20.31
N ARG A 285 -17.26 1.29 20.82
CA ARG A 285 -17.52 1.17 22.27
C ARG A 285 -16.64 0.11 22.93
N VAL A 286 -16.52 -1.05 22.33
CA VAL A 286 -15.66 -2.13 22.83
C VAL A 286 -14.18 -1.76 22.74
N GLN A 287 -13.71 -1.36 21.56
CA GLN A 287 -12.29 -1.10 21.32
C GLN A 287 -11.77 0.12 22.09
N TYR A 288 -12.57 1.18 22.16
CA TYR A 288 -12.17 2.40 22.86
C TYR A 288 -12.04 2.16 24.36
N LYS A 289 -12.97 1.41 24.95
CA LYS A 289 -12.91 1.01 26.35
C LYS A 289 -11.65 0.24 26.66
N ASP A 290 -11.34 -0.77 25.86
CA ASP A 290 -10.16 -1.63 26.06
C ASP A 290 -8.85 -0.84 25.93
N SER A 291 -8.75 0.00 24.91
CA SER A 291 -7.59 0.87 24.68
C SER A 291 -7.39 1.88 25.81
N TRP A 292 -8.45 2.55 26.22
CA TRP A 292 -8.40 3.54 27.30
C TRP A 292 -7.96 2.91 28.62
N LEU A 293 -8.50 1.76 28.99
CA LEU A 293 -8.14 1.07 30.22
C LEU A 293 -6.69 0.60 30.22
N LYS A 294 -6.17 0.12 29.08
CA LYS A 294 -4.76 -0.26 28.93
C LYS A 294 -3.80 0.92 29.08
N ASN A 295 -4.20 2.11 28.64
CA ASN A 295 -3.40 3.32 28.71
C ASN A 295 -3.58 4.08 30.03
N GLN A 296 -4.13 3.45 31.07
CA GLN A 296 -4.34 4.03 32.40
C GLN A 296 -5.17 5.32 32.39
N GLY A 297 -6.09 5.45 31.46
CA GLY A 297 -7.04 6.56 31.42
C GLY A 297 -8.03 6.49 32.56
N ASP A 298 -8.59 7.66 32.94
CA ASP A 298 -9.65 7.77 33.96
C ASP A 298 -10.90 7.02 33.51
N PRO A 299 -11.35 5.96 34.21
CA PRO A 299 -12.53 5.17 33.84
C PRO A 299 -13.81 5.99 33.74
N SER A 300 -13.95 7.04 34.55
CA SER A 300 -15.15 7.90 34.54
C SER A 300 -15.30 8.64 33.20
N LYS A 301 -14.18 9.07 32.62
CA LYS A 301 -14.16 9.71 31.30
C LYS A 301 -14.51 8.76 30.18
N VAL A 302 -14.13 7.48 30.28
CA VAL A 302 -14.51 6.46 29.29
C VAL A 302 -16.00 6.33 29.19
N VAL A 303 -16.69 6.21 30.31
CA VAL A 303 -18.16 6.13 30.35
C VAL A 303 -18.77 7.35 29.68
N SER A 304 -18.32 8.56 30.09
CA SER A 304 -18.80 9.80 29.50
C SER A 304 -18.58 9.92 28.00
N ILE A 305 -17.45 9.43 27.49
CA ILE A 305 -17.16 9.41 26.03
C ILE A 305 -18.10 8.45 25.31
N LEU A 306 -18.27 7.23 25.84
CA LEU A 306 -19.09 6.20 25.22
C LEU A 306 -20.58 6.58 25.19
N GLU A 307 -21.07 7.27 26.23
CA GLU A 307 -22.43 7.79 26.28
C GLU A 307 -22.68 8.92 25.26
N LYS A 308 -21.66 9.69 24.92
CA LYS A 308 -21.74 10.76 23.92
C LYS A 308 -21.74 10.26 22.47
N ILE A 309 -21.42 8.98 22.22
CA ILE A 309 -21.49 8.44 20.86
C ILE A 309 -22.96 8.34 20.43
N ASN A 310 -23.32 9.21 19.49
CA ASN A 310 -24.69 9.37 19.03
C ASN A 310 -24.89 8.75 17.64
N PRO A 311 -25.69 7.69 17.49
CA PRO A 311 -25.96 7.07 16.19
C PRO A 311 -26.66 8.03 15.20
N ASN A 312 -27.34 9.06 15.70
CA ASN A 312 -28.01 10.06 14.87
C ASN A 312 -27.08 11.24 14.48
N ALA A 313 -25.88 11.32 15.02
CA ALA A 313 -24.88 12.31 14.59
C ALA A 313 -24.33 11.98 13.21
N LEU A 314 -24.00 13.00 12.41
CA LEU A 314 -23.20 12.82 11.20
C LEU A 314 -21.82 12.32 11.62
N LEU A 315 -21.47 11.12 11.19
CA LEU A 315 -20.22 10.47 11.55
C LEU A 315 -19.21 10.58 10.41
N ILE A 316 -18.11 11.28 10.65
CA ILE A 316 -17.05 11.53 9.66
C ILE A 316 -15.81 10.74 10.05
N GLY A 317 -15.29 9.94 9.14
CA GLY A 317 -14.13 9.06 9.38
C GLY A 317 -12.88 9.47 8.62
N PHE A 318 -11.75 9.42 9.31
CA PHE A 318 -10.42 9.52 8.72
C PHE A 318 -9.61 8.29 9.15
N GLY A 319 -9.30 7.39 8.21
CA GLY A 319 -8.57 6.14 8.48
C GLY A 319 -7.44 5.92 7.48
N ARG A 320 -6.26 6.47 7.75
CA ARG A 320 -5.13 6.48 6.80
C ARG A 320 -3.80 6.45 7.54
N ARG A 321 -2.72 6.11 6.81
CA ARG A 321 -1.36 6.36 7.30
C ARG A 321 -1.19 7.87 7.58
N PHE A 322 -0.68 8.20 8.75
CA PHE A 322 -0.34 9.58 9.09
C PHE A 322 0.95 9.96 8.38
N ALA A 323 0.83 10.82 7.39
CA ALA A 323 1.90 11.50 6.69
C ALA A 323 1.46 12.94 6.44
N THR A 324 2.39 13.89 6.42
CA THR A 324 2.09 15.32 6.38
C THR A 324 1.20 15.71 5.20
N TYR A 325 1.47 15.15 4.01
CA TYR A 325 0.71 15.48 2.79
C TYR A 325 -0.76 15.03 2.83
N LYS A 326 -1.12 14.08 3.70
CA LYS A 326 -2.52 13.63 3.88
C LYS A 326 -3.35 14.60 4.73
N ARG A 327 -2.71 15.60 5.31
CA ARG A 327 -3.30 16.76 6.00
C ARG A 327 -4.36 16.40 7.05
N ALA A 328 -4.10 15.37 7.88
CA ALA A 328 -5.00 15.01 8.99
C ALA A 328 -5.28 16.19 9.94
N HIS A 329 -4.36 17.15 10.03
CA HIS A 329 -4.46 18.35 10.86
C HIS A 329 -5.35 19.46 10.27
N LEU A 330 -5.77 19.35 9.01
CA LEU A 330 -6.52 20.43 8.34
C LEU A 330 -7.81 20.80 9.09
N LEU A 331 -8.49 19.81 9.67
CA LEU A 331 -9.69 20.01 10.48
C LEU A 331 -9.43 20.89 11.72
N PHE A 332 -8.21 20.90 12.23
CA PHE A 332 -7.83 21.55 13.51
C PHE A 332 -7.18 22.91 13.34
N THR A 333 -7.25 23.50 12.16
CA THR A 333 -6.66 24.82 11.88
C THR A 333 -7.43 25.96 12.54
N ASP A 334 -8.73 25.76 12.84
CA ASP A 334 -9.60 26.71 13.55
C ASP A 334 -10.41 25.94 14.61
N LEU A 335 -9.84 25.83 15.81
CA LEU A 335 -10.45 25.07 16.91
C LEU A 335 -11.73 25.71 17.46
N ASP A 336 -11.81 27.04 17.46
CA ASP A 336 -13.00 27.75 17.95
C ASP A 336 -14.20 27.50 17.03
N ARG A 337 -13.97 27.53 15.74
CA ARG A 337 -14.97 27.18 14.73
C ARG A 337 -15.35 25.71 14.84
N LEU A 338 -14.38 24.82 14.97
CA LEU A 338 -14.63 23.38 15.11
C LEU A 338 -15.44 23.09 16.37
N ALA A 339 -15.12 23.73 17.51
CA ALA A 339 -15.87 23.58 18.74
C ALA A 339 -17.35 23.97 18.58
N LYS A 340 -17.64 25.09 17.89
CA LYS A 340 -19.00 25.52 17.59
C LYS A 340 -19.73 24.49 16.72
N ILE A 341 -19.05 23.88 15.76
CA ILE A 341 -19.62 22.86 14.85
C ILE A 341 -19.97 21.59 15.63
N VAL A 342 -19.03 21.02 16.38
CA VAL A 342 -19.24 19.71 17.03
C VAL A 342 -20.14 19.78 18.27
N ASN A 343 -20.36 20.97 18.82
CA ASN A 343 -21.27 21.18 19.95
C ASN A 343 -22.64 21.74 19.52
N ASN A 344 -22.96 21.73 18.23
CA ASN A 344 -24.30 22.09 17.75
C ASN A 344 -25.26 20.94 17.99
N GLU A 345 -26.19 21.14 18.92
CA GLU A 345 -27.18 20.12 19.31
C GLU A 345 -28.21 19.81 18.21
N LYS A 346 -28.52 20.80 17.36
CA LYS A 346 -29.48 20.64 16.27
C LYS A 346 -28.92 19.81 15.12
N PHE A 347 -27.61 19.91 14.88
CA PHE A 347 -26.89 19.19 13.82
C PHE A 347 -25.66 18.50 14.41
N PRO A 348 -25.83 17.41 15.15
CA PRO A 348 -24.75 16.76 15.84
C PRO A 348 -23.77 16.11 14.85
N ILE A 349 -22.47 16.36 15.05
CA ILE A 349 -21.39 15.83 14.23
C ILE A 349 -20.33 15.19 15.13
N GLN A 350 -19.81 14.04 14.71
CA GLN A 350 -18.71 13.35 15.38
C GLN A 350 -17.64 12.94 14.37
N PHE A 351 -16.37 12.95 14.80
CA PHE A 351 -15.24 12.56 14.01
C PHE A 351 -14.55 11.33 14.60
N VAL A 352 -14.18 10.40 13.74
CA VAL A 352 -13.39 9.22 14.11
C VAL A 352 -12.09 9.22 13.31
N PHE A 353 -10.97 9.34 14.00
CA PHE A 353 -9.64 9.25 13.44
C PHE A 353 -9.01 7.92 13.80
N THR A 354 -8.29 7.33 12.87
CA THR A 354 -7.45 6.15 13.10
C THR A 354 -6.32 6.10 12.07
N GLY A 355 -5.24 5.44 12.40
CA GLY A 355 -4.12 5.26 11.48
C GLY A 355 -2.83 4.98 12.24
N LYS A 356 -1.76 4.82 11.47
CA LYS A 356 -0.41 4.61 11.97
C LYS A 356 0.55 5.56 11.27
N ALA A 357 1.58 6.01 11.96
CA ALA A 357 2.73 6.67 11.37
C ALA A 357 3.88 5.66 11.23
N HIS A 358 4.75 5.87 10.24
CA HIS A 358 5.98 5.10 10.16
C HIS A 358 6.87 5.37 11.39
N PRO A 359 7.55 4.38 11.96
CA PRO A 359 8.41 4.57 13.13
C PRO A 359 9.48 5.66 12.98
N ALA A 360 9.97 5.88 11.75
CA ALA A 360 10.94 6.92 11.42
C ALA A 360 10.29 8.28 11.04
N ASP A 361 8.95 8.37 10.95
CA ASP A 361 8.22 9.59 10.59
C ASP A 361 7.77 10.35 11.85
N GLY A 362 8.67 11.17 12.39
CA GLY A 362 8.37 12.03 13.55
C GLY A 362 7.24 13.04 13.29
N GLY A 363 7.07 13.51 12.05
CA GLY A 363 5.98 14.39 11.65
C GLY A 363 4.62 13.70 11.76
N GLY A 364 4.51 12.50 11.21
CA GLY A 364 3.30 11.69 11.31
C GLY A 364 2.94 11.31 12.75
N GLN A 365 3.94 10.97 13.58
CA GLN A 365 3.75 10.72 15.01
C GLN A 365 3.27 11.97 15.75
N GLY A 366 3.85 13.14 15.41
CA GLY A 366 3.43 14.43 15.98
C GLY A 366 1.97 14.76 15.66
N LEU A 367 1.51 14.45 14.44
CA LEU A 367 0.09 14.62 14.06
C LEU A 367 -0.85 13.74 14.90
N ILE A 368 -0.49 12.47 15.12
CA ILE A 368 -1.28 11.58 15.99
C ILE A 368 -1.36 12.15 17.40
N LYS A 369 -0.22 12.54 17.98
CA LYS A 369 -0.16 13.13 19.33
C LYS A 369 -1.05 14.36 19.43
N HIS A 370 -0.96 15.26 18.47
CA HIS A 370 -1.76 16.49 18.45
C HIS A 370 -3.27 16.22 18.41
N ILE A 371 -3.73 15.27 17.56
CA ILE A 371 -5.15 14.91 17.49
C ILE A 371 -5.63 14.28 18.80
N VAL A 372 -4.83 13.41 19.40
CA VAL A 372 -5.15 12.78 20.68
C VAL A 372 -5.26 13.83 21.80
N GLU A 373 -4.35 14.82 21.84
CA GLU A 373 -4.40 15.91 22.80
C GLU A 373 -5.67 16.78 22.64
N ILE A 374 -6.04 17.11 21.40
CA ILE A 374 -7.28 17.85 21.11
C ILE A 374 -8.51 17.05 21.53
N SER A 375 -8.56 15.76 21.22
CA SER A 375 -9.71 14.90 21.54
C SER A 375 -10.01 14.78 23.03
N ARG A 376 -9.04 15.11 23.88
CA ARG A 376 -9.16 15.09 25.35
C ARG A 376 -9.64 16.41 25.94
N ARG A 377 -9.71 17.49 25.18
CA ARG A 377 -10.21 18.78 25.65
C ARG A 377 -11.70 18.71 25.93
N PRO A 378 -12.21 19.45 26.94
CA PRO A 378 -13.62 19.39 27.34
C PRO A 378 -14.61 19.61 26.17
N GLU A 379 -14.31 20.58 25.31
CA GLU A 379 -15.15 20.95 24.17
C GLU A 379 -15.21 19.88 23.05
N PHE A 380 -14.19 19.00 23.00
CA PHE A 380 -14.08 17.93 21.97
C PHE A 380 -14.30 16.52 22.51
N LEU A 381 -14.43 16.38 23.82
CA LEU A 381 -14.55 15.07 24.46
C LEU A 381 -15.80 14.32 24.00
N GLY A 382 -15.59 13.13 23.41
CA GLY A 382 -16.65 12.32 22.80
C GLY A 382 -17.15 12.82 21.45
N LYS A 383 -16.63 13.94 20.94
CA LYS A 383 -16.94 14.50 19.62
C LYS A 383 -15.84 14.19 18.60
N ILE A 384 -14.60 14.14 19.07
CA ILE A 384 -13.43 13.70 18.30
C ILE A 384 -12.87 12.47 18.98
N ILE A 385 -12.87 11.34 18.26
CA ILE A 385 -12.48 10.03 18.78
C ILE A 385 -11.26 9.56 17.99
N PHE A 386 -10.17 9.19 18.69
CA PHE A 386 -9.03 8.53 18.07
C PHE A 386 -9.03 7.05 18.43
N LEU A 387 -9.06 6.18 17.41
CA LEU A 387 -8.99 4.73 17.57
C LEU A 387 -7.57 4.24 17.29
N GLU A 388 -7.01 3.52 18.24
CA GLU A 388 -5.70 2.88 18.12
C GLU A 388 -5.77 1.57 17.32
N ASN A 389 -4.58 1.04 17.02
CA ASN A 389 -4.41 -0.29 16.42
C ASN A 389 -5.10 -0.44 15.05
N TYR A 390 -4.97 0.58 14.19
CA TYR A 390 -5.49 0.53 12.83
C TYR A 390 -5.01 -0.73 12.10
N ASP A 391 -5.96 -1.57 11.71
CA ASP A 391 -5.76 -2.79 10.96
C ASP A 391 -6.86 -2.97 9.90
N MET A 392 -6.79 -4.06 9.12
CA MET A 392 -7.79 -4.37 8.10
C MET A 392 -9.20 -4.55 8.66
N ARG A 393 -9.34 -5.04 9.89
CA ARG A 393 -10.63 -5.29 10.53
C ARG A 393 -11.30 -3.97 10.89
N LEU A 394 -10.55 -3.06 11.52
CA LEU A 394 -11.03 -1.70 11.82
C LEU A 394 -11.30 -0.92 10.54
N ALA A 395 -10.39 -0.97 9.56
CA ALA A 395 -10.55 -0.27 8.29
C ALA A 395 -11.86 -0.65 7.57
N ARG A 396 -12.18 -1.93 7.48
CA ARG A 396 -13.42 -2.41 6.85
C ARG A 396 -14.67 -1.92 7.57
N ARG A 397 -14.65 -1.90 8.91
CA ARG A 397 -15.79 -1.41 9.72
C ARG A 397 -15.95 0.10 9.59
N LEU A 398 -14.86 0.83 9.65
CA LEU A 398 -14.86 2.28 9.54
C LEU A 398 -15.39 2.72 8.16
N ILE A 399 -14.82 2.17 7.08
CA ILE A 399 -15.22 2.50 5.71
C ILE A 399 -16.68 2.13 5.43
N SER A 400 -17.21 1.08 6.03
CA SER A 400 -18.63 0.73 5.84
C SER A 400 -19.58 1.47 6.77
N GLY A 401 -19.11 2.00 7.90
CA GLY A 401 -19.96 2.49 8.98
C GLY A 401 -20.06 4.01 9.15
N VAL A 402 -19.09 4.80 8.67
CA VAL A 402 -19.18 6.27 8.72
C VAL A 402 -20.11 6.80 7.63
N ASP A 403 -20.57 8.04 7.76
CA ASP A 403 -21.42 8.69 6.75
C ASP A 403 -20.59 9.41 5.69
N VAL A 404 -19.47 10.01 6.11
CA VAL A 404 -18.54 10.72 5.24
C VAL A 404 -17.13 10.21 5.47
N TRP A 405 -16.44 9.92 4.37
CA TRP A 405 -15.01 9.58 4.36
C TRP A 405 -14.18 10.83 4.09
N LEU A 406 -13.38 11.23 5.09
CA LEU A 406 -12.54 12.42 4.98
C LEU A 406 -11.26 12.08 4.23
N ASN A 407 -11.11 12.63 3.03
CA ASN A 407 -9.97 12.42 2.14
C ASN A 407 -9.38 13.77 1.74
N THR A 408 -8.29 14.19 2.38
CA THR A 408 -7.74 15.55 2.29
C THR A 408 -6.27 15.61 1.88
N PRO A 409 -5.78 14.81 0.91
CA PRO A 409 -4.38 14.86 0.51
C PRO A 409 -4.05 16.17 -0.21
N THR A 410 -2.77 16.55 -0.17
CA THR A 410 -2.26 17.64 -1.00
C THR A 410 -2.08 17.14 -2.44
N ARG A 411 -2.75 17.78 -3.39
CA ARG A 411 -2.53 17.49 -4.82
C ARG A 411 -1.15 17.96 -5.26
N PRO A 412 -0.38 17.18 -6.06
CA PRO A 412 -0.69 15.88 -6.64
C PRO A 412 -0.06 14.69 -5.87
N LEU A 413 0.12 14.78 -4.56
CA LEU A 413 0.93 13.84 -3.77
C LEU A 413 0.21 12.52 -3.41
N GLU A 414 -1.08 12.38 -3.70
CA GLU A 414 -1.80 11.10 -3.58
C GLU A 414 -1.87 10.43 -4.95
N ALA A 415 -1.27 9.26 -5.07
CA ALA A 415 -1.16 8.58 -6.35
C ALA A 415 -2.51 8.06 -6.89
N SER A 416 -3.36 7.51 -6.02
CA SER A 416 -4.67 6.99 -6.41
C SER A 416 -5.74 7.20 -5.36
N GLY A 417 -5.43 7.03 -4.06
CA GLY A 417 -6.41 7.23 -2.99
C GLY A 417 -7.50 6.18 -2.92
N THR A 418 -7.16 4.88 -3.03
CA THR A 418 -8.12 3.75 -3.05
C THR A 418 -9.08 3.70 -1.87
N SER A 419 -8.84 4.44 -0.78
CA SER A 419 -9.78 4.52 0.34
C SER A 419 -11.07 5.24 0.00
N GLY A 420 -11.02 6.23 -0.90
CA GLY A 420 -12.21 6.88 -1.47
C GLY A 420 -13.04 5.90 -2.29
N GLU A 421 -12.42 5.15 -3.19
CA GLU A 421 -13.08 4.11 -3.98
C GLU A 421 -13.77 3.03 -3.11
N LYS A 422 -13.13 2.65 -1.99
CA LYS A 422 -13.73 1.74 -1.00
C LYS A 422 -14.94 2.35 -0.30
N ALA A 423 -14.89 3.65 -0.01
CA ALA A 423 -16.00 4.38 0.60
C ALA A 423 -17.19 4.49 -0.37
N GLU A 424 -16.94 4.78 -1.64
CA GLU A 424 -17.98 4.84 -2.68
C GLU A 424 -18.70 3.50 -2.84
N ILE A 425 -17.98 2.37 -2.86
CA ILE A 425 -18.60 1.03 -2.87
C ILE A 425 -19.50 0.79 -1.66
N CYS A 426 -19.23 1.48 -0.54
CA CYS A 426 -20.05 1.40 0.66
C CYS A 426 -21.12 2.50 0.73
N LEU A 427 -21.39 3.21 -0.36
CA LEU A 427 -22.38 4.31 -0.43
C LEU A 427 -22.10 5.43 0.57
N LEU A 428 -20.82 5.80 0.75
CA LEU A 428 -20.41 6.94 1.55
C LEU A 428 -20.15 8.15 0.68
N TYR A 429 -20.38 9.32 1.24
CA TYR A 429 -19.79 10.54 0.70
C TYR A 429 -18.29 10.56 0.95
N THR A 430 -17.52 10.97 -0.06
CA THR A 430 -16.09 11.26 0.09
C THR A 430 -15.88 12.76 -0.02
N SER A 431 -14.99 13.33 0.79
CA SER A 431 -14.55 14.69 0.56
C SER A 431 -13.68 14.74 -0.70
N ASP A 432 -14.05 15.60 -1.62
CA ASP A 432 -13.33 15.82 -2.87
C ASP A 432 -12.11 16.72 -2.59
N ALA A 433 -10.97 16.11 -2.40
CA ALA A 433 -9.72 16.81 -2.09
C ALA A 433 -8.55 16.40 -3.00
N ALA A 434 -8.81 15.65 -4.05
CA ALA A 434 -7.77 15.20 -4.99
C ALA A 434 -7.61 16.15 -6.19
#